data_18691409e6a0416b8f8f263411842d51
#
_entry.id   18691409e6a0416b8f8f263411842d51
#
_cell.length_a   1.000
_cell.length_b   1.000
_cell.length_c   1.000
_cell.angle_alpha   90.00
_cell.angle_beta   90.00
_cell.angle_gamma   90.00
#
_symmetry.space_group_name_H-M   'P 1'
#
loop_
_entity.id
_entity.type
_entity.pdbx_description
1 polymer ?
#
loop_
_entity_poly.entity_id
_entity_poly.type
_entity_poly.pdbx_seq_one_letter_code
_entity_poly.pdbx_strand_id
1 'polypeptide(L)'
;MSTDQILLREDRAGGLRILTINRPERRNAMNPELRTRLVDEFVEANADPAVRLVILTGTGDAAFCAGADLKARKDEDDAGKPFQGVMAHAQRNLFEVVLETFKPTIAAINGPAVAGGFELSLACDIRIAAEHAVFGLPEAKRGMGAHFGSVMLPRLVPMGIALEMLFTGDYIDAEQAHRFGLVNRVVPKGQALAGALEMAAKILDNAPVTLRRQKETAIKSWGMPTAAALRLNEGISPYESEDRVEGIRAFVEKRKPIWRNR
;
A
#
# COMPACT_ATOMS: atom_id res chain seq x y z
N MET A 1 -9.77 -20.16 13.43
CA MET A 1 -8.55 -19.44 13.05
C MET A 1 -7.86 -19.07 14.35
N SER A 2 -6.57 -19.36 14.52
CA SER A 2 -5.83 -19.02 15.76
C SER A 2 -5.83 -17.51 15.94
N THR A 3 -6.28 -17.03 17.10
CA THR A 3 -6.32 -15.62 17.48
C THR A 3 -4.92 -15.02 17.71
N ASP A 4 -3.87 -15.84 17.64
CA ASP A 4 -2.48 -15.45 17.89
C ASP A 4 -1.71 -14.95 16.66
N GLN A 5 -2.32 -14.93 15.47
CA GLN A 5 -1.64 -14.44 14.27
C GLN A 5 -1.78 -12.92 14.16
N ILE A 6 -0.65 -12.19 14.23
CA ILE A 6 -0.59 -10.72 14.11
C ILE A 6 -0.83 -10.18 12.70
N LEU A 7 -0.76 -11.05 11.70
CA LEU A 7 -1.07 -10.78 10.30
C LEU A 7 -1.86 -11.96 9.75
N LEU A 8 -3.05 -11.71 9.21
CA LEU A 8 -3.89 -12.72 8.58
C LEU A 8 -3.75 -12.62 7.07
N ARG A 9 -3.71 -13.77 6.40
CA ARG A 9 -3.70 -13.91 4.95
C ARG A 9 -4.92 -14.67 4.48
N GLU A 10 -5.55 -14.17 3.46
CA GLU A 10 -6.64 -14.82 2.74
C GLU A 10 -6.38 -14.72 1.23
N ASP A 11 -6.23 -15.87 0.57
CA ASP A 11 -6.11 -15.94 -0.88
C ASP A 11 -7.49 -16.31 -1.46
N ARG A 12 -7.99 -15.49 -2.40
CA ARG A 12 -9.29 -15.66 -3.06
C ARG A 12 -9.11 -15.99 -4.54
N ALA A 13 -10.15 -16.60 -5.12
CA ALA A 13 -10.20 -16.88 -6.55
C ALA A 13 -9.92 -15.60 -7.39
N GLY A 14 -9.33 -15.79 -8.58
CA GLY A 14 -8.98 -14.70 -9.48
C GLY A 14 -7.65 -14.01 -9.15
N GLY A 15 -6.90 -14.49 -8.15
CA GLY A 15 -5.57 -13.99 -7.81
C GLY A 15 -5.58 -12.81 -6.84
N LEU A 16 -6.62 -12.69 -6.03
CA LEU A 16 -6.71 -11.68 -4.97
C LEU A 16 -6.13 -12.23 -3.67
N ARG A 17 -5.12 -11.52 -3.11
CA ARG A 17 -4.63 -11.74 -1.74
C ARG A 17 -5.09 -10.61 -0.83
N ILE A 18 -5.62 -10.94 0.34
CA ILE A 18 -5.98 -9.98 1.39
C ILE A 18 -5.06 -10.21 2.57
N LEU A 19 -4.37 -9.15 2.97
CA LEU A 19 -3.52 -9.10 4.15
C LEU A 19 -4.22 -8.23 5.19
N THR A 20 -4.47 -8.79 6.39
CA THR A 20 -5.14 -8.06 7.47
C THR A 20 -4.21 -7.96 8.68
N ILE A 21 -3.81 -6.74 9.02
CA ILE A 21 -3.06 -6.47 10.27
C ILE A 21 -3.99 -6.80 11.43
N ASN A 22 -3.58 -7.72 12.30
CA ASN A 22 -4.43 -8.26 13.37
C ASN A 22 -3.82 -8.04 14.75
N ARG A 23 -3.76 -6.78 15.16
CA ARG A 23 -3.36 -6.32 16.49
C ARG A 23 -4.31 -5.24 16.99
N PRO A 24 -5.65 -5.49 17.05
CA PRO A 24 -6.64 -4.45 17.35
C PRO A 24 -6.44 -3.84 18.75
N GLU A 25 -5.97 -4.61 19.74
CA GLU A 25 -5.64 -4.16 21.09
C GLU A 25 -4.49 -3.14 21.13
N ARG A 26 -3.69 -3.07 20.07
CA ARG A 26 -2.61 -2.10 19.82
C ARG A 26 -2.94 -1.14 18.69
N ARG A 27 -4.21 -0.99 18.31
CA ARG A 27 -4.63 -0.18 17.17
C ARG A 27 -3.84 -0.53 15.89
N ASN A 28 -3.57 -1.81 15.70
CA ASN A 28 -2.82 -2.35 14.56
C ASN A 28 -1.39 -1.74 14.41
N ALA A 29 -0.78 -1.29 15.51
CA ALA A 29 0.59 -0.75 15.51
C ALA A 29 1.61 -1.82 15.12
N MET A 30 2.64 -1.40 14.39
CA MET A 30 3.69 -2.26 13.85
C MET A 30 4.82 -2.45 14.87
N ASN A 31 4.98 -3.68 15.36
CA ASN A 31 6.19 -4.15 16.03
C ASN A 31 7.18 -4.75 15.00
N PRO A 32 8.42 -5.07 15.37
CA PRO A 32 9.40 -5.67 14.47
C PRO A 32 8.91 -6.94 13.76
N GLU A 33 8.21 -7.84 14.50
CA GLU A 33 7.68 -9.09 13.93
C GLU A 33 6.66 -8.82 12.81
N LEU A 34 5.69 -7.91 13.03
CA LEU A 34 4.69 -7.57 12.02
C LEU A 34 5.34 -6.95 10.78
N ARG A 35 6.37 -6.11 10.97
CA ARG A 35 7.12 -5.52 9.83
C ARG A 35 7.78 -6.60 8.99
N THR A 36 8.46 -7.56 9.62
CA THR A 36 9.10 -8.69 8.91
C THR A 36 8.06 -9.50 8.15
N ARG A 37 6.95 -9.87 8.79
CA ARG A 37 5.88 -10.64 8.16
C ARG A 37 5.24 -9.91 6.97
N LEU A 38 5.02 -8.60 7.09
CA LEU A 38 4.53 -7.80 5.96
C LEU A 38 5.52 -7.79 4.80
N VAL A 39 6.81 -7.63 5.07
CA VAL A 39 7.86 -7.71 4.03
C VAL A 39 7.81 -9.06 3.33
N ASP A 40 7.80 -10.15 4.08
CA ASP A 40 7.78 -11.52 3.53
C ASP A 40 6.54 -11.74 2.67
N GLU A 41 5.36 -11.33 3.13
CA GLU A 41 4.11 -11.48 2.38
C GLU A 41 4.07 -10.66 1.08
N PHE A 42 4.58 -9.43 1.08
CA PHE A 42 4.65 -8.63 -0.14
C PHE A 42 5.71 -9.13 -1.12
N VAL A 43 6.86 -9.63 -0.64
CA VAL A 43 7.89 -10.27 -1.46
C VAL A 43 7.31 -11.55 -2.10
N GLU A 44 6.67 -12.41 -1.30
CA GLU A 44 6.01 -13.61 -1.81
C GLU A 44 4.92 -13.25 -2.82
N ALA A 45 4.01 -12.32 -2.48
CA ALA A 45 2.95 -11.88 -3.37
C ALA A 45 3.48 -11.36 -4.71
N ASN A 46 4.61 -10.65 -4.71
CA ASN A 46 5.23 -10.16 -5.95
C ASN A 46 5.79 -11.29 -6.82
N ALA A 47 6.34 -12.34 -6.19
CA ALA A 47 6.93 -13.49 -6.87
C ALA A 47 5.89 -14.52 -7.34
N ASP A 48 4.81 -14.73 -6.58
CA ASP A 48 3.79 -15.77 -6.85
C ASP A 48 2.94 -15.42 -8.07
N PRO A 49 3.01 -16.19 -9.20
CA PRO A 49 2.21 -15.91 -10.39
C PRO A 49 0.69 -16.05 -10.17
N ALA A 50 0.27 -16.78 -9.14
CA ALA A 50 -1.14 -16.92 -8.79
C ALA A 50 -1.72 -15.63 -8.16
N VAL A 51 -0.91 -14.79 -7.55
CA VAL A 51 -1.34 -13.50 -6.99
C VAL A 51 -1.32 -12.43 -8.08
N ARG A 52 -2.42 -11.71 -8.24
CA ARG A 52 -2.60 -10.66 -9.25
C ARG A 52 -2.85 -9.28 -8.64
N LEU A 53 -3.35 -9.23 -7.41
CA LEU A 53 -3.65 -8.01 -6.67
C LEU A 53 -3.57 -8.28 -5.16
N VAL A 54 -3.08 -7.30 -4.39
CA VAL A 54 -3.04 -7.37 -2.92
C VAL A 54 -3.91 -6.26 -2.34
N ILE A 55 -4.79 -6.62 -1.40
CA ILE A 55 -5.48 -5.67 -0.51
C ILE A 55 -4.83 -5.75 0.87
N LEU A 56 -4.50 -4.60 1.45
CA LEU A 56 -4.04 -4.47 2.82
C LEU A 56 -5.07 -3.73 3.66
N THR A 57 -5.43 -4.28 4.82
CA THR A 57 -6.38 -3.67 5.76
C THR A 57 -6.00 -3.94 7.20
N GLY A 58 -6.73 -3.37 8.16
CA GLY A 58 -6.59 -3.66 9.59
C GLY A 58 -7.84 -4.37 10.16
N THR A 59 -7.68 -5.13 11.23
CA THR A 59 -8.79 -5.72 11.97
C THR A 59 -9.57 -4.64 12.74
N GLY A 60 -10.89 -4.73 12.71
CA GLY A 60 -11.79 -3.82 13.41
C GLY A 60 -11.96 -2.47 12.71
N ASP A 61 -12.38 -1.45 13.44
CA ASP A 61 -12.61 -0.09 12.94
C ASP A 61 -11.89 0.99 13.77
N ALA A 62 -11.15 0.57 14.80
CA ALA A 62 -10.43 1.48 15.68
C ALA A 62 -9.18 2.10 15.04
N ALA A 63 -8.55 1.41 14.09
CA ALA A 63 -7.45 1.92 13.28
C ALA A 63 -7.16 0.99 12.09
N PHE A 64 -6.72 1.55 10.99
CA PHE A 64 -6.00 0.82 9.96
C PHE A 64 -4.62 0.41 10.50
N CYS A 65 -3.82 1.39 10.90
CA CYS A 65 -2.53 1.20 11.56
C CYS A 65 -2.08 2.50 12.24
N ALA A 66 -1.74 2.41 13.53
CA ALA A 66 -1.30 3.56 14.34
C ALA A 66 0.22 3.86 14.24
N GLY A 67 0.93 3.23 13.29
CA GLY A 67 2.36 3.40 13.11
C GLY A 67 3.21 2.46 13.96
N ALA A 68 4.39 2.88 14.38
CA ALA A 68 5.27 2.07 15.21
C ALA A 68 4.69 1.84 16.62
N ASP A 69 4.91 0.64 17.17
CA ASP A 69 4.57 0.32 18.56
C ASP A 69 5.53 1.04 19.52
N LEU A 70 5.15 2.26 19.94
CA LEU A 70 5.99 3.12 20.77
C LEU A 70 6.26 2.54 22.19
N LYS A 71 5.41 1.62 22.68
CA LYS A 71 5.70 0.95 23.95
C LYS A 71 6.87 -0.01 23.81
N ALA A 72 6.83 -0.84 22.73
CA ALA A 72 7.96 -1.72 22.43
C ALA A 72 9.25 -0.91 22.20
N ARG A 73 9.15 0.27 21.55
CA ARG A 73 10.31 1.15 21.34
C ARG A 73 10.86 1.70 22.64
N LYS A 74 9.99 2.19 23.55
CA LYS A 74 10.41 2.68 24.86
C LYS A 74 11.16 1.59 25.64
N ASP A 75 10.65 0.36 25.64
CA ASP A 75 11.30 -0.76 26.33
C ASP A 75 12.69 -1.06 25.75
N GLU A 76 12.88 -0.88 24.44
CA GLU A 76 14.18 -1.00 23.78
C GLU A 76 15.13 0.15 24.15
N ASP A 77 14.62 1.40 24.20
CA ASP A 77 15.41 2.57 24.61
C ASP A 77 15.85 2.46 26.07
N ASP A 78 14.94 2.04 26.97
CA ASP A 78 15.23 1.81 28.38
C ASP A 78 16.28 0.66 28.57
N ALA A 79 16.31 -0.30 27.65
CA ALA A 79 17.31 -1.36 27.60
C ALA A 79 18.63 -0.95 26.93
N GLY A 80 18.79 0.33 26.55
CA GLY A 80 19.99 0.85 25.89
C GLY A 80 20.23 0.33 24.48
N LYS A 81 19.21 -0.21 23.80
CA LYS A 81 19.32 -0.68 22.44
C LYS A 81 19.38 0.52 21.49
N PRO A 82 20.40 0.61 20.60
CA PRO A 82 20.51 1.73 19.70
C PRO A 82 19.32 1.80 18.76
N PHE A 83 18.85 3.02 18.49
CA PHE A 83 17.82 3.23 17.48
C PHE A 83 18.41 2.95 16.09
N GLN A 84 17.78 2.01 15.41
CA GLN A 84 18.11 1.77 14.00
C GLN A 84 17.12 2.55 13.13
N GLY A 85 17.62 3.57 12.44
CA GLY A 85 16.84 4.36 11.50
C GLY A 85 16.27 3.48 10.37
N VAL A 86 15.10 3.84 9.87
CA VAL A 86 14.38 3.08 8.82
C VAL A 86 15.26 2.83 7.58
N MET A 87 16.20 3.75 7.29
CA MET A 87 17.12 3.67 6.14
C MET A 87 18.55 3.23 6.52
N ALA A 88 18.75 2.75 7.76
CA ALA A 88 20.10 2.40 8.26
C ALA A 88 20.63 1.04 7.77
N HIS A 89 19.82 0.29 7.02
CA HIS A 89 20.19 -1.05 6.55
C HIS A 89 20.36 -1.09 5.04
N ALA A 90 21.23 -1.98 4.56
CA ALA A 90 21.36 -2.30 3.15
C ALA A 90 20.11 -3.01 2.58
N GLN A 91 19.27 -3.56 3.45
CA GLN A 91 18.02 -4.20 3.07
C GLN A 91 16.92 -3.16 2.86
N ARG A 92 16.04 -3.41 1.89
CA ARG A 92 14.85 -2.58 1.65
C ARG A 92 13.94 -2.56 2.86
N ASN A 93 13.40 -1.38 3.19
CA ASN A 93 12.40 -1.26 4.24
C ASN A 93 11.02 -1.70 3.75
N LEU A 94 10.08 -1.89 4.67
CA LEU A 94 8.71 -2.32 4.37
C LEU A 94 8.04 -1.44 3.29
N PHE A 95 8.17 -0.11 3.39
CA PHE A 95 7.48 0.81 2.49
C PHE A 95 8.02 0.72 1.06
N GLU A 96 9.33 0.54 0.90
CA GLU A 96 9.95 0.30 -0.41
C GLU A 96 9.47 -1.04 -0.99
N VAL A 97 9.39 -2.10 -0.18
CA VAL A 97 8.90 -3.41 -0.62
C VAL A 97 7.45 -3.33 -1.10
N VAL A 98 6.58 -2.61 -0.38
CA VAL A 98 5.17 -2.42 -0.79
C VAL A 98 5.09 -1.60 -2.08
N LEU A 99 5.82 -0.50 -2.17
CA LEU A 99 5.86 0.37 -3.36
C LEU A 99 6.31 -0.40 -4.61
N GLU A 100 7.32 -1.27 -4.46
CA GLU A 100 7.93 -2.05 -5.54
C GLU A 100 7.31 -3.44 -5.72
N THR A 101 6.19 -3.72 -5.06
CA THR A 101 5.34 -4.84 -5.43
C THR A 101 4.66 -4.49 -6.74
N PHE A 102 5.22 -4.94 -7.89
CA PHE A 102 4.74 -4.58 -9.22
C PHE A 102 3.43 -5.31 -9.61
N LYS A 103 2.59 -5.55 -8.65
CA LYS A 103 1.19 -5.94 -8.78
C LYS A 103 0.34 -4.85 -8.15
N PRO A 104 -0.88 -4.58 -8.63
CA PRO A 104 -1.76 -3.60 -7.99
C PRO A 104 -1.94 -3.85 -6.51
N THR A 105 -1.83 -2.79 -5.70
CA THR A 105 -2.01 -2.82 -4.26
C THR A 105 -3.08 -1.82 -3.84
N ILE A 106 -4.00 -2.23 -2.97
CA ILE A 106 -5.07 -1.38 -2.44
C ILE A 106 -4.98 -1.36 -0.92
N ALA A 107 -4.88 -0.17 -0.32
CA ALA A 107 -5.09 0.02 1.10
C ALA A 107 -6.59 0.23 1.37
N ALA A 108 -7.22 -0.73 2.05
CA ALA A 108 -8.57 -0.60 2.57
C ALA A 108 -8.51 -0.04 4.00
N ILE A 109 -8.63 1.29 4.10
CA ILE A 109 -8.36 2.05 5.31
C ILE A 109 -9.62 2.08 6.18
N ASN A 110 -9.71 1.12 7.09
CA ASN A 110 -10.86 0.86 7.96
C ASN A 110 -10.98 1.80 9.18
N GLY A 111 -10.03 2.71 9.36
CA GLY A 111 -9.99 3.68 10.46
C GLY A 111 -8.71 4.52 10.40
N PRO A 112 -8.31 5.21 11.47
CA PRO A 112 -7.10 6.03 11.52
C PRO A 112 -5.85 5.36 10.94
N ALA A 113 -5.16 6.05 10.04
CA ALA A 113 -3.86 5.69 9.45
C ALA A 113 -2.86 6.77 9.84
N VAL A 114 -1.97 6.51 10.80
CA VAL A 114 -1.14 7.52 11.44
C VAL A 114 0.33 7.10 11.43
N ALA A 115 1.22 8.07 11.28
CA ALA A 115 2.67 7.84 11.28
C ALA A 115 3.07 6.77 10.24
N GLY A 116 3.87 5.79 10.62
CA GLY A 116 4.21 4.65 9.75
C GLY A 116 3.00 3.89 9.17
N GLY A 117 1.80 4.00 9.80
CA GLY A 117 0.57 3.44 9.24
C GLY A 117 0.05 4.25 8.05
N PHE A 118 0.20 5.56 8.10
CA PHE A 118 -0.08 6.41 6.93
C PHE A 118 0.97 6.19 5.84
N GLU A 119 2.26 6.13 6.19
CA GLU A 119 3.33 5.79 5.24
C GLU A 119 3.07 4.46 4.53
N LEU A 120 2.61 3.43 5.27
CA LEU A 120 2.24 2.14 4.70
C LEU A 120 1.10 2.26 3.69
N SER A 121 0.11 3.11 3.97
CA SER A 121 -0.97 3.38 3.03
C SER A 121 -0.51 4.18 1.80
N LEU A 122 0.45 5.10 1.95
CA LEU A 122 1.06 5.85 0.85
C LEU A 122 1.90 4.95 -0.07
N ALA A 123 2.44 3.86 0.45
CA ALA A 123 3.19 2.87 -0.33
C ALA A 123 2.29 1.99 -1.22
N CYS A 124 0.99 1.88 -0.91
CA CYS A 124 0.00 1.23 -1.77
C CYS A 124 -0.39 2.14 -2.95
N ASP A 125 -0.89 1.55 -4.04
CA ASP A 125 -1.27 2.31 -5.24
C ASP A 125 -2.58 3.08 -5.05
N ILE A 126 -3.59 2.42 -4.48
CA ILE A 126 -4.95 2.92 -4.32
C ILE A 126 -5.33 2.89 -2.84
N ARG A 127 -6.05 3.91 -2.40
CA ARG A 127 -6.56 4.06 -1.01
C ARG A 127 -8.07 4.22 -1.03
N ILE A 128 -8.77 3.28 -0.39
CA ILE A 128 -10.21 3.34 -0.13
C ILE A 128 -10.37 3.54 1.38
N ALA A 129 -10.93 4.64 1.81
CA ALA A 129 -10.99 5.02 3.22
C ALA A 129 -12.42 5.02 3.77
N ALA A 130 -12.60 4.51 4.98
CA ALA A 130 -13.82 4.73 5.73
C ALA A 130 -13.93 6.23 6.11
N GLU A 131 -15.14 6.78 6.12
CA GLU A 131 -15.45 8.19 6.38
C GLU A 131 -14.86 8.75 7.70
N HIS A 132 -14.71 7.89 8.72
CA HIS A 132 -14.15 8.25 10.02
C HIS A 132 -12.62 8.09 10.08
N ALA A 133 -11.97 7.69 9.00
CA ALA A 133 -10.51 7.60 8.96
C ALA A 133 -9.88 8.99 9.05
N VAL A 134 -8.73 9.05 9.73
CA VAL A 134 -7.89 10.24 9.78
C VAL A 134 -6.47 9.89 9.36
N PHE A 135 -5.76 10.87 8.83
CA PHE A 135 -4.42 10.71 8.26
C PHE A 135 -3.49 11.76 8.86
N GLY A 136 -2.27 11.37 9.17
CA GLY A 136 -1.27 12.33 9.63
C GLY A 136 0.08 11.73 9.92
N LEU A 137 1.10 12.60 9.92
CA LEU A 137 2.50 12.27 10.19
C LEU A 137 2.97 13.09 11.42
N PRO A 138 2.59 12.65 12.65
CA PRO A 138 2.85 13.43 13.87
C PRO A 138 4.27 13.25 14.43
N GLU A 139 5.21 12.73 13.63
CA GLU A 139 6.58 12.44 14.03
C GLU A 139 7.29 13.68 14.58
N ALA A 140 7.09 14.84 13.97
CA ALA A 140 7.68 16.11 14.42
C ALA A 140 7.30 16.46 15.87
N LYS A 141 6.08 16.11 16.31
CA LYS A 141 5.63 16.32 17.71
C LYS A 141 6.39 15.45 18.72
N ARG A 142 7.22 14.52 18.26
CA ARG A 142 8.00 13.56 19.07
C ARG A 142 9.49 13.58 18.78
N GLY A 143 9.96 14.59 18.01
CA GLY A 143 11.36 14.67 17.59
C GLY A 143 11.81 13.53 16.67
N MET A 144 10.87 12.93 15.95
CA MET A 144 11.12 11.84 15.01
C MET A 144 10.91 12.33 13.57
N GLY A 145 11.37 11.57 12.59
CA GLY A 145 11.19 11.85 11.16
C GLY A 145 10.24 10.87 10.49
N ALA A 146 9.39 11.38 9.61
CA ALA A 146 8.56 10.60 8.70
C ALA A 146 9.35 10.37 7.40
N HIS A 147 10.28 9.41 7.39
CA HIS A 147 11.24 9.26 6.28
C HIS A 147 10.58 9.01 4.93
N PHE A 148 9.73 8.00 4.84
CA PHE A 148 9.01 7.69 3.60
C PHE A 148 7.96 8.75 3.29
N GLY A 149 7.24 9.22 4.31
CA GLY A 149 6.24 10.27 4.19
C GLY A 149 6.81 11.59 3.70
N SER A 150 8.00 11.99 4.18
CA SER A 150 8.69 13.21 3.71
C SER A 150 9.07 13.16 2.23
N VAL A 151 9.27 11.96 1.68
CA VAL A 151 9.56 11.76 0.26
C VAL A 151 8.30 11.62 -0.57
N MET A 152 7.32 10.84 -0.08
CA MET A 152 6.15 10.46 -0.88
C MET A 152 5.03 11.49 -0.84
N LEU A 153 4.77 12.10 0.33
CA LEU A 153 3.65 13.03 0.46
C LEU A 153 3.74 14.22 -0.51
N PRO A 154 4.93 14.90 -0.66
CA PRO A 154 5.07 15.99 -1.63
C PRO A 154 4.98 15.56 -3.11
N ARG A 155 5.00 14.27 -3.39
CA ARG A 155 4.79 13.72 -4.73
C ARG A 155 3.32 13.45 -5.04
N LEU A 156 2.51 13.34 -4.02
CA LEU A 156 1.10 12.98 -4.13
C LEU A 156 0.17 14.17 -3.96
N VAL A 157 0.61 15.22 -3.24
CA VAL A 157 -0.18 16.44 -3.00
C VAL A 157 0.69 17.68 -3.24
N PRO A 158 0.09 18.86 -3.41
CA PRO A 158 0.83 20.13 -3.47
C PRO A 158 1.79 20.29 -2.30
N MET A 159 3.01 20.77 -2.57
CA MET A 159 4.10 20.88 -1.60
C MET A 159 3.68 21.60 -0.31
N GLY A 160 2.88 22.68 -0.41
CA GLY A 160 2.40 23.42 0.77
C GLY A 160 1.55 22.56 1.71
N ILE A 161 0.66 21.73 1.16
CA ILE A 161 -0.17 20.81 1.94
C ILE A 161 0.71 19.73 2.60
N ALA A 162 1.67 19.19 1.84
CA ALA A 162 2.59 18.20 2.38
C ALA A 162 3.40 18.75 3.56
N LEU A 163 3.97 19.95 3.41
CA LEU A 163 4.79 20.58 4.44
C LEU A 163 3.95 21.00 5.66
N GLU A 164 2.72 21.48 5.46
CA GLU A 164 1.79 21.76 6.56
C GLU A 164 1.56 20.51 7.41
N MET A 165 1.20 19.39 6.79
CA MET A 165 0.98 18.13 7.50
C MET A 165 2.25 17.64 8.22
N LEU A 166 3.42 17.73 7.57
CA LEU A 166 4.69 17.30 8.14
C LEU A 166 5.17 18.20 9.29
N PHE A 167 5.00 19.50 9.18
CA PHE A 167 5.51 20.46 10.18
C PHE A 167 4.59 20.56 11.40
N THR A 168 3.27 20.59 11.18
CA THR A 168 2.31 20.65 12.26
C THR A 168 2.11 19.29 12.93
N GLY A 169 2.24 18.19 12.17
CA GLY A 169 1.87 16.86 12.59
C GLY A 169 0.37 16.75 12.91
N ASP A 170 -0.46 17.61 12.33
CA ASP A 170 -1.90 17.58 12.49
C ASP A 170 -2.53 16.53 11.58
N TYR A 171 -3.75 16.15 11.93
CA TYR A 171 -4.48 15.13 11.19
C TYR A 171 -5.48 15.79 10.25
N ILE A 172 -5.64 15.19 9.08
CA ILE A 172 -6.72 15.47 8.14
C ILE A 172 -7.75 14.36 8.16
N ASP A 173 -9.01 14.66 7.91
CA ASP A 173 -10.08 13.68 7.77
C ASP A 173 -10.10 13.02 6.37
N ALA A 174 -10.97 12.03 6.20
CA ALA A 174 -11.07 11.27 4.95
C ALA A 174 -11.51 12.14 3.76
N GLU A 175 -12.40 13.12 3.99
CA GLU A 175 -12.89 14.03 2.95
C GLU A 175 -11.81 15.01 2.51
N GLN A 176 -11.01 15.55 3.46
CA GLN A 176 -9.86 16.38 3.15
C GLN A 176 -8.81 15.57 2.36
N ALA A 177 -8.52 14.35 2.81
CA ALA A 177 -7.60 13.46 2.11
C ALA A 177 -8.07 13.13 0.67
N HIS A 178 -9.37 12.96 0.48
CA HIS A 178 -9.96 12.77 -0.84
C HIS A 178 -9.84 14.03 -1.71
N ARG A 179 -10.15 15.21 -1.17
CA ARG A 179 -9.98 16.49 -1.90
C ARG A 179 -8.54 16.75 -2.31
N PHE A 180 -7.58 16.32 -1.53
CA PHE A 180 -6.15 16.45 -1.84
C PHE A 180 -5.63 15.37 -2.81
N GLY A 181 -6.46 14.38 -3.16
CA GLY A 181 -6.06 13.26 -4.03
C GLY A 181 -5.30 12.15 -3.32
N LEU A 182 -5.19 12.20 -1.99
CA LEU A 182 -4.56 11.13 -1.20
C LEU A 182 -5.44 9.89 -1.10
N VAL A 183 -6.75 10.05 -1.09
CA VAL A 183 -7.73 8.97 -1.03
C VAL A 183 -8.52 8.93 -2.33
N ASN A 184 -8.60 7.76 -2.95
CA ASN A 184 -9.31 7.58 -4.22
C ASN A 184 -10.83 7.53 -4.04
N ARG A 185 -11.30 7.02 -2.88
CA ARG A 185 -12.73 6.91 -2.58
C ARG A 185 -12.94 6.91 -1.07
N VAL A 186 -13.95 7.65 -0.61
CA VAL A 186 -14.47 7.60 0.76
C VAL A 186 -15.73 6.73 0.77
N VAL A 187 -15.85 5.87 1.77
CA VAL A 187 -16.98 4.96 1.96
C VAL A 187 -17.48 5.01 3.40
N PRO A 188 -18.74 4.60 3.68
CA PRO A 188 -19.25 4.57 5.04
C PRO A 188 -18.38 3.71 5.99
N LYS A 189 -18.47 4.01 7.29
CA LYS A 189 -17.79 3.23 8.34
C LYS A 189 -18.09 1.73 8.18
N GLY A 190 -17.05 0.90 8.31
CA GLY A 190 -17.13 -0.55 8.15
C GLY A 190 -17.13 -1.05 6.69
N GLN A 191 -17.14 -0.16 5.68
CA GLN A 191 -17.23 -0.52 4.27
C GLN A 191 -15.88 -0.43 3.51
N ALA A 192 -14.77 -0.13 4.18
CA ALA A 192 -13.48 0.05 3.50
C ALA A 192 -13.05 -1.19 2.71
N LEU A 193 -13.15 -2.38 3.31
CA LEU A 193 -12.82 -3.64 2.63
C LEU A 193 -13.80 -3.93 1.48
N ALA A 194 -15.09 -3.70 1.66
CA ALA A 194 -16.08 -3.89 0.60
C ALA A 194 -15.79 -2.97 -0.60
N GLY A 195 -15.53 -1.69 -0.36
CA GLY A 195 -15.15 -0.74 -1.41
C GLY A 195 -13.84 -1.10 -2.11
N ALA A 196 -12.87 -1.65 -1.37
CA ALA A 196 -11.62 -2.17 -1.95
C ALA A 196 -11.85 -3.42 -2.81
N LEU A 197 -12.75 -4.31 -2.40
CA LEU A 197 -13.14 -5.49 -3.19
C LEU A 197 -13.84 -5.10 -4.50
N GLU A 198 -14.71 -4.10 -4.49
CA GLU A 198 -15.32 -3.56 -5.72
C GLU A 198 -14.28 -2.99 -6.67
N MET A 199 -13.28 -2.26 -6.16
CA MET A 199 -12.19 -1.74 -6.96
C MET A 199 -11.31 -2.87 -7.48
N ALA A 200 -10.98 -3.85 -6.64
CA ALA A 200 -10.18 -5.01 -7.01
C ALA A 200 -10.85 -5.82 -8.15
N ALA A 201 -12.17 -6.01 -8.10
CA ALA A 201 -12.90 -6.71 -9.16
C ALA A 201 -12.71 -6.04 -10.53
N LYS A 202 -12.80 -4.70 -10.59
CA LYS A 202 -12.57 -3.95 -11.84
C LYS A 202 -11.12 -4.06 -12.33
N ILE A 203 -10.15 -4.10 -11.42
CA ILE A 203 -8.73 -4.23 -11.77
C ILE A 203 -8.44 -5.66 -12.27
N LEU A 204 -8.97 -6.68 -11.58
CA LEU A 204 -8.75 -8.08 -11.92
C LEU A 204 -9.40 -8.51 -13.24
N ASP A 205 -10.39 -7.77 -13.73
CA ASP A 205 -10.96 -7.96 -15.08
C ASP A 205 -9.95 -7.58 -16.20
N ASN A 206 -8.84 -6.89 -15.89
CA ASN A 206 -7.84 -6.45 -16.87
C ASN A 206 -6.64 -7.41 -16.94
N ALA A 207 -5.88 -7.32 -18.06
CA ALA A 207 -4.71 -8.15 -18.33
C ALA A 207 -3.59 -7.91 -17.30
N PRO A 208 -3.19 -8.92 -16.50
CA PRO A 208 -2.25 -8.74 -15.39
C PRO A 208 -0.86 -8.30 -15.83
N VAL A 209 -0.35 -8.79 -16.97
CA VAL A 209 0.94 -8.36 -17.53
C VAL A 209 0.93 -6.86 -17.81
N THR A 210 -0.17 -6.34 -18.36
CA THR A 210 -0.34 -4.91 -18.64
C THR A 210 -0.33 -4.08 -17.36
N LEU A 211 -1.08 -4.51 -16.33
CA LEU A 211 -1.15 -3.81 -15.05
C LEU A 211 0.23 -3.72 -14.38
N ARG A 212 0.97 -4.84 -14.36
CA ARG A 212 2.35 -4.86 -13.85
C ARG A 212 3.25 -3.88 -14.58
N ARG A 213 3.24 -3.92 -15.92
CA ARG A 213 4.05 -3.02 -16.74
C ARG A 213 3.73 -1.56 -16.50
N GLN A 214 2.43 -1.21 -16.43
CA GLN A 214 2.00 0.17 -16.17
C GLN A 214 2.49 0.66 -14.82
N LYS A 215 2.33 -0.13 -13.74
CA LYS A 215 2.84 0.22 -12.41
C LYS A 215 4.36 0.33 -12.40
N GLU A 216 5.06 -0.65 -12.93
CA GLU A 216 6.52 -0.67 -12.98
C GLU A 216 7.07 0.54 -13.72
N THR A 217 6.50 0.86 -14.88
CA THR A 217 6.87 2.06 -15.65
C THR A 217 6.59 3.33 -14.83
N ALA A 218 5.41 3.47 -14.23
CA ALA A 218 5.04 4.65 -13.46
C ALA A 218 6.00 4.89 -12.27
N ILE A 219 6.34 3.83 -11.53
CA ILE A 219 7.22 3.94 -10.36
C ILE A 219 8.68 4.18 -10.78
N LYS A 220 9.21 3.39 -11.72
CA LYS A 220 10.63 3.50 -12.15
C LYS A 220 10.93 4.78 -12.93
N SER A 221 9.96 5.32 -13.63
CA SER A 221 10.13 6.59 -14.36
C SER A 221 10.07 7.84 -13.49
N TRP A 222 9.74 7.67 -12.22
CA TRP A 222 9.57 8.80 -11.31
C TRP A 222 10.88 9.57 -11.10
N GLY A 223 10.89 10.86 -11.46
CA GLY A 223 12.07 11.70 -11.41
C GLY A 223 12.99 11.59 -12.64
N MET A 224 12.66 10.76 -13.63
CA MET A 224 13.39 10.69 -14.88
C MET A 224 12.96 11.81 -15.84
N PRO A 225 13.90 12.33 -16.68
CA PRO A 225 13.50 13.18 -17.81
C PRO A 225 12.52 12.42 -18.71
N THR A 226 11.46 13.10 -19.19
CA THR A 226 10.38 12.48 -19.96
C THR A 226 10.90 11.68 -21.17
N ALA A 227 11.89 12.19 -21.89
CA ALA A 227 12.47 11.49 -23.05
C ALA A 227 13.13 10.15 -22.68
N ALA A 228 13.74 10.05 -21.49
CA ALA A 228 14.31 8.82 -20.94
C ALA A 228 13.20 7.87 -20.44
N ALA A 229 12.22 8.41 -19.72
CA ALA A 229 11.08 7.66 -19.18
C ALA A 229 10.27 6.96 -20.29
N LEU A 230 10.05 7.63 -21.41
CA LEU A 230 9.33 7.07 -22.58
C LEU A 230 10.10 5.91 -23.27
N ARG A 231 11.38 5.73 -22.97
CA ARG A 231 12.21 4.65 -23.52
C ARG A 231 12.49 3.56 -22.49
N LEU A 232 11.92 3.68 -21.31
CA LEU A 232 12.06 2.67 -20.27
C LEU A 232 11.44 1.34 -20.75
N ASN A 233 12.27 0.31 -20.84
CA ASN A 233 11.83 -1.04 -21.26
C ASN A 233 12.17 -2.05 -20.17
N GLU A 234 11.32 -2.12 -19.15
CA GLU A 234 11.49 -2.94 -17.97
C GLU A 234 10.40 -4.02 -17.91
N GLY A 235 10.73 -5.19 -17.34
CA GLY A 235 9.79 -6.28 -17.15
C GLY A 235 9.26 -6.89 -18.45
N ILE A 236 8.14 -7.63 -18.33
CA ILE A 236 7.52 -8.33 -19.47
C ILE A 236 6.78 -7.33 -20.35
N SER A 237 7.05 -7.36 -21.67
CA SER A 237 6.31 -6.53 -22.65
C SER A 237 4.86 -7.01 -22.78
N PRO A 238 3.85 -6.17 -22.51
CA PRO A 238 2.46 -6.55 -22.78
C PRO A 238 2.20 -6.89 -24.24
N TYR A 239 2.92 -6.26 -25.17
CA TYR A 239 2.75 -6.48 -26.62
C TYR A 239 3.23 -7.86 -27.08
N GLU A 240 4.07 -8.54 -26.30
CA GLU A 240 4.60 -9.89 -26.58
C GLU A 240 3.86 -10.97 -25.77
N SER A 241 2.91 -10.58 -24.91
CA SER A 241 2.19 -11.49 -24.02
C SER A 241 1.09 -12.30 -24.74
N GLU A 242 0.81 -13.51 -24.23
CA GLU A 242 -0.37 -14.28 -24.62
C GLU A 242 -1.67 -13.52 -24.30
N ASP A 243 -1.66 -12.75 -23.21
CA ASP A 243 -2.80 -11.94 -22.76
C ASP A 243 -3.19 -10.88 -23.82
N ARG A 244 -2.24 -10.31 -24.56
CA ARG A 244 -2.55 -9.40 -25.69
C ARG A 244 -3.35 -10.11 -26.78
N VAL A 245 -2.92 -11.31 -27.12
CA VAL A 245 -3.60 -12.10 -28.18
C VAL A 245 -5.00 -12.47 -27.73
N GLU A 246 -5.14 -12.91 -26.49
CA GLU A 246 -6.44 -13.25 -25.89
C GLU A 246 -7.35 -12.01 -25.80
N GLY A 247 -6.84 -10.87 -25.35
CA GLY A 247 -7.61 -9.64 -25.19
C GLY A 247 -8.21 -9.16 -26.52
N ILE A 248 -7.43 -9.17 -27.62
CA ILE A 248 -7.91 -8.82 -28.96
C ILE A 248 -8.98 -9.83 -29.43
N ARG A 249 -8.72 -11.12 -29.24
CA ARG A 249 -9.66 -12.18 -29.63
C ARG A 249 -10.99 -12.05 -28.87
N ALA A 250 -10.94 -11.93 -27.55
CA ALA A 250 -12.10 -11.78 -26.70
C ALA A 250 -12.94 -10.55 -27.07
N PHE A 251 -12.30 -9.43 -27.40
CA PHE A 251 -12.96 -8.20 -27.85
C PHE A 251 -13.73 -8.42 -29.16
N VAL A 252 -13.10 -9.05 -30.16
CA VAL A 252 -13.73 -9.35 -31.46
C VAL A 252 -14.89 -10.33 -31.31
N GLU A 253 -14.71 -11.35 -30.46
CA GLU A 253 -15.71 -12.38 -30.17
C GLU A 253 -16.79 -11.90 -29.19
N LYS A 254 -16.70 -10.69 -28.65
CA LYS A 254 -17.64 -10.10 -27.67
C LYS A 254 -17.85 -10.97 -26.43
N ARG A 255 -16.80 -11.58 -25.93
CA ARG A 255 -16.78 -12.39 -24.70
C ARG A 255 -15.80 -11.82 -23.67
N LYS A 256 -15.88 -12.32 -22.43
CA LYS A 256 -14.86 -12.01 -21.41
C LYS A 256 -13.55 -12.70 -21.78
N PRO A 257 -12.41 -11.99 -21.59
CA PRO A 257 -11.09 -12.58 -21.78
C PRO A 257 -10.75 -13.57 -20.63
N ILE A 258 -9.88 -14.53 -20.94
CA ILE A 258 -9.32 -15.48 -19.98
C ILE A 258 -7.82 -15.23 -19.89
N TRP A 259 -7.43 -14.43 -18.92
CA TRP A 259 -6.04 -14.02 -18.74
C TRP A 259 -5.15 -15.15 -18.23
N ARG A 260 -3.96 -15.27 -18.77
CA ARG A 260 -2.96 -16.31 -18.43
C ARG A 260 -1.75 -15.76 -17.66
N ASN A 261 -1.64 -14.43 -17.54
CA ASN A 261 -0.55 -13.74 -16.84
C ASN A 261 0.83 -14.06 -17.45
N ARG A 262 0.92 -14.18 -18.75
CA ARG A 262 2.15 -14.48 -19.49
C ARG A 262 2.11 -14.05 -20.95
#